data_6a71724611077b482de48383b1b574bf
#
_entry.id   6a71724611077b482de48383b1b574bf
#
_cell.length_a   1.000
_cell.length_b   1.000
_cell.length_c   1.000
_cell.angle_alpha   90.00
_cell.angle_beta   90.00
_cell.angle_gamma   90.00
#
_symmetry.space_group_name_H-M   'P 1'
#
loop_
_entity.id
_entity.type
_entity.pdbx_description
1 polymer ?
#
loop_
_entity_poly.entity_id
_entity_poly.type
_entity_poly.pdbx_seq_one_letter_code
_entity_poly.pdbx_strand_id
1 'polypeptide(L)'
;MTNPLKGQIEVTLGSETYKCRLTIDSLVKIEDELDTGILELAQNIAQAKVRIRTLLVVLRHALRGGGNDFDDKKVGQIISDIGIVVASTEVAKLLVATLNDNDSDEDDKKKALE
;
A
#
# COMPACT_ATOMS: atom_id res chain seq x y z
N MET A 1 9.75 23.53 -7.44
CA MET A 1 9.14 22.50 -6.62
C MET A 1 9.04 21.21 -7.40
N THR A 2 9.57 20.15 -6.85
CA THR A 2 9.53 18.85 -7.54
C THR A 2 8.20 18.15 -7.21
N ASN A 3 7.49 17.73 -8.23
CA ASN A 3 6.27 16.95 -8.01
C ASN A 3 6.67 15.57 -7.52
N PRO A 4 5.94 15.03 -6.54
CA PRO A 4 6.20 13.65 -6.13
C PRO A 4 5.92 12.70 -7.29
N LEU A 5 6.57 11.55 -7.27
CA LEU A 5 6.26 10.52 -8.24
C LEU A 5 4.78 10.14 -8.11
N LYS A 6 4.15 9.86 -9.26
CA LYS A 6 2.76 9.47 -9.27
C LYS A 6 2.55 8.26 -8.36
N GLY A 7 1.54 8.34 -7.51
CA GLY A 7 1.22 7.28 -6.58
C GLY A 7 2.09 7.24 -5.33
N GLN A 8 3.05 8.16 -5.20
CA GLN A 8 3.88 8.23 -4.01
C GLN A 8 3.08 8.81 -2.85
N ILE A 9 3.07 8.11 -1.73
CA ILE A 9 2.27 8.46 -0.56
C ILE A 9 3.19 8.46 0.65
N GLU A 10 3.05 9.43 1.53
CA GLU A 10 3.74 9.44 2.80
C GLU A 10 2.89 8.71 3.83
N VAL A 11 3.48 7.74 4.51
CA VAL A 11 2.80 6.94 5.52
C VAL A 11 3.54 7.10 6.84
N THR A 12 2.81 7.48 7.87
CA THR A 12 3.39 7.60 9.21
C THR A 12 3.20 6.28 9.95
N LEU A 13 4.32 5.67 10.32
CA LEU A 13 4.33 4.40 11.04
C LEU A 13 5.03 4.65 12.38
N GLY A 14 4.24 4.95 13.41
CA GLY A 14 4.76 5.33 14.70
C GLY A 14 5.34 6.74 14.69
N SER A 15 6.61 6.87 15.02
CA SER A 15 7.29 8.18 15.04
C SER A 15 7.97 8.53 13.72
N GLU A 16 7.96 7.60 12.76
CA GLU A 16 8.65 7.80 11.49
C GLU A 16 7.67 7.93 10.35
N THR A 17 7.99 8.79 9.39
CA THR A 17 7.21 8.93 8.16
C THR A 17 8.03 8.39 7.00
N TYR A 18 7.42 7.51 6.24
CA TYR A 18 8.08 6.85 5.11
C TYR A 18 7.38 7.18 3.80
N LYS A 19 8.15 7.31 2.75
CA LYS A 19 7.59 7.41 1.41
C LYS A 19 7.26 6.00 0.94
N CYS A 20 6.03 5.84 0.45
CA CYS A 20 5.53 4.55 -0.03
C CYS A 20 4.98 4.72 -1.43
N ARG A 21 4.99 3.65 -2.20
CA ARG A 21 4.41 3.64 -3.54
C ARG A 21 4.07 2.22 -3.92
N LEU A 22 2.86 2.03 -4.43
CA LEU A 22 2.43 0.75 -4.99
C LEU A 22 2.17 0.95 -6.48
N THR A 23 3.08 0.43 -7.29
CA THR A 23 2.92 0.43 -8.74
C THR A 23 2.07 -0.76 -9.15
N ILE A 24 1.64 -0.80 -10.40
CA ILE A 24 0.92 -1.96 -10.93
C ILE A 24 1.79 -3.21 -10.78
N ASP A 25 3.09 -3.11 -11.07
CA ASP A 25 4.00 -4.23 -10.89
C ASP A 25 4.04 -4.70 -9.43
N SER A 26 4.06 -3.75 -8.47
CA SER A 26 4.01 -4.08 -7.05
C SER A 26 2.73 -4.82 -6.70
N LEU A 27 1.59 -4.36 -7.23
CA LEU A 27 0.29 -4.98 -6.96
C LEU A 27 0.24 -6.41 -7.50
N VAL A 28 0.80 -6.64 -8.69
CA VAL A 28 0.87 -8.00 -9.26
C VAL A 28 1.70 -8.91 -8.36
N LYS A 29 2.83 -8.41 -7.88
CA LYS A 29 3.68 -9.19 -6.98
C LYS A 29 2.99 -9.51 -5.66
N ILE A 30 2.22 -8.55 -5.13
CA ILE A 30 1.45 -8.77 -3.91
C ILE A 30 0.41 -9.87 -4.14
N GLU A 31 -0.32 -9.80 -5.27
CA GLU A 31 -1.30 -10.83 -5.60
C GLU A 31 -0.67 -12.21 -5.68
N ASP A 32 0.50 -12.29 -6.30
CA ASP A 32 1.20 -13.56 -6.45
C ASP A 32 1.66 -14.11 -5.09
N GLU A 33 2.22 -13.27 -4.25
CA GLU A 33 2.71 -13.71 -2.94
C GLU A 33 1.58 -14.13 -2.01
N LEU A 34 0.43 -13.46 -2.09
CA LEU A 34 -0.70 -13.72 -1.19
C LEU A 34 -1.76 -14.61 -1.81
N ASP A 35 -1.61 -14.95 -3.09
CA ASP A 35 -2.58 -15.74 -3.82
C ASP A 35 -3.99 -15.19 -3.67
N THR A 36 -4.12 -13.88 -3.79
CA THR A 36 -5.38 -13.17 -3.57
C THR A 36 -5.44 -11.96 -4.51
N GLY A 37 -6.58 -11.74 -5.16
CA GLY A 37 -6.75 -10.57 -6.00
C GLY A 37 -6.73 -9.28 -5.19
N ILE A 38 -6.24 -8.21 -5.78
CA ILE A 38 -6.02 -6.96 -5.03
C ILE A 38 -7.34 -6.34 -4.54
N LEU A 39 -8.41 -6.42 -5.30
CA LEU A 39 -9.70 -5.88 -4.87
C LEU A 39 -10.30 -6.71 -3.74
N GLU A 40 -10.15 -8.03 -3.80
CA GLU A 40 -10.57 -8.91 -2.70
C GLU A 40 -9.76 -8.60 -1.44
N LEU A 41 -8.46 -8.39 -1.61
CA LEU A 41 -7.58 -8.03 -0.50
C LEU A 41 -8.05 -6.74 0.17
N ALA A 42 -8.35 -5.72 -0.63
CA ALA A 42 -8.84 -4.45 -0.12
C ALA A 42 -10.15 -4.61 0.65
N GLN A 43 -11.07 -5.43 0.12
CA GLN A 43 -12.32 -5.72 0.81
C GLN A 43 -12.10 -6.43 2.14
N ASN A 44 -11.20 -7.40 2.16
CA ASN A 44 -10.89 -8.14 3.38
C ASN A 44 -10.34 -7.21 4.45
N ILE A 45 -9.45 -6.30 4.07
CA ILE A 45 -8.88 -5.34 5.00
C ILE A 45 -9.96 -4.38 5.52
N ALA A 46 -10.85 -3.92 4.63
CA ALA A 46 -11.95 -3.04 5.02
C ALA A 46 -12.91 -3.72 6.01
N GLN A 47 -13.05 -5.04 5.92
CA GLN A 47 -13.89 -5.83 6.82
C GLN A 47 -13.13 -6.33 8.05
N ALA A 48 -11.92 -5.85 8.26
CA ALA A 48 -11.04 -6.27 9.36
C ALA A 48 -10.69 -7.77 9.29
N LYS A 49 -10.73 -8.34 8.09
CA LYS A 49 -10.31 -9.74 7.85
C LYS A 49 -8.94 -9.73 7.23
N VAL A 50 -7.94 -9.42 8.03
CA VAL A 50 -6.58 -9.27 7.53
C VAL A 50 -5.63 -10.16 8.33
N ARG A 51 -4.69 -10.78 7.62
CA ARG A 51 -3.65 -11.59 8.22
C ARG A 51 -2.40 -10.74 8.39
N ILE A 52 -1.59 -11.09 9.39
CA ILE A 52 -0.32 -10.38 9.63
C ILE A 52 0.57 -10.47 8.38
N ARG A 53 0.60 -11.63 7.74
CA ARG A 53 1.39 -11.79 6.51
C ARG A 53 0.94 -10.81 5.43
N THR A 54 -0.36 -10.55 5.33
CA THR A 54 -0.89 -9.57 4.38
C THR A 54 -0.30 -8.18 4.66
N LEU A 55 -0.30 -7.77 5.92
CA LEU A 55 0.26 -6.47 6.31
C LEU A 55 1.74 -6.40 5.98
N LEU A 56 2.47 -7.46 6.30
CA LEU A 56 3.90 -7.54 6.05
C LEU A 56 4.21 -7.39 4.54
N VAL A 57 3.52 -8.16 3.71
CA VAL A 57 3.77 -8.17 2.26
C VAL A 57 3.41 -6.84 1.64
N VAL A 58 2.24 -6.29 1.95
CA VAL A 58 1.80 -5.01 1.37
C VAL A 58 2.75 -3.88 1.79
N LEU A 59 3.07 -3.78 3.07
CA LEU A 59 3.98 -2.75 3.54
C LEU A 59 5.37 -2.88 2.94
N ARG A 60 5.89 -4.10 2.84
CA ARG A 60 7.22 -4.31 2.27
C ARG A 60 7.29 -3.80 0.83
N HIS A 61 6.30 -4.15 0.01
CA HIS A 61 6.26 -3.67 -1.37
C HIS A 61 6.05 -2.16 -1.47
N ALA A 62 5.19 -1.61 -0.60
CA ALA A 62 4.92 -0.18 -0.59
C ALA A 62 6.16 0.61 -0.19
N LEU A 63 6.85 0.17 0.84
CA LEU A 63 8.08 0.82 1.31
C LEU A 63 9.16 0.74 0.24
N ARG A 64 9.32 -0.41 -0.38
CA ARG A 64 10.30 -0.61 -1.45
C ARG A 64 10.00 0.32 -2.63
N GLY A 65 8.74 0.44 -3.00
CA GLY A 65 8.32 1.33 -4.08
C GLY A 65 8.60 2.80 -3.79
N GLY A 66 8.68 3.16 -2.52
CA GLY A 66 9.01 4.51 -2.08
C GLY A 66 10.51 4.73 -1.84
N GLY A 67 11.32 3.71 -2.11
CA GLY A 67 12.77 3.82 -1.96
C GLY A 67 13.33 3.22 -0.67
N ASN A 68 12.50 2.57 0.12
CA ASN A 68 12.92 1.96 1.40
C ASN A 68 13.07 0.45 1.21
N ASP A 69 14.29 0.01 0.98
CA ASP A 69 14.59 -1.41 0.73
C ASP A 69 14.73 -2.16 2.06
N PHE A 70 13.59 -2.37 2.72
CA PHE A 70 13.53 -3.08 3.99
C PHE A 70 13.20 -4.55 3.76
N ASP A 71 13.85 -5.41 4.54
CA ASP A 71 13.54 -6.86 4.50
C ASP A 71 12.34 -7.18 5.40
N ASP A 72 11.92 -8.43 5.39
CA ASP A 72 10.77 -8.88 6.19
C ASP A 72 10.98 -8.63 7.68
N LYS A 73 12.19 -8.81 8.16
CA LYS A 73 12.51 -8.62 9.57
C LYS A 73 12.30 -7.16 9.98
N LYS A 74 12.78 -6.23 9.16
CA LYS A 74 12.62 -4.80 9.44
C LYS A 74 11.15 -4.39 9.39
N VAL A 75 10.42 -4.84 8.37
CA VAL A 75 8.99 -4.52 8.24
C VAL A 75 8.20 -5.12 9.39
N GLY A 76 8.52 -6.36 9.75
CA GLY A 76 7.90 -7.02 10.91
C GLY A 76 8.14 -6.25 12.19
N GLN A 77 9.35 -5.70 12.37
CA GLN A 77 9.67 -4.90 13.54
C GLN A 77 8.84 -3.61 13.57
N ILE A 78 8.67 -2.97 12.43
CA ILE A 78 7.83 -1.77 12.33
C ILE A 78 6.40 -2.10 12.75
N ILE A 79 5.85 -3.20 12.23
CA ILE A 79 4.48 -3.62 12.57
C ILE A 79 4.37 -3.90 14.07
N SER A 80 5.37 -4.57 14.64
CA SER A 80 5.38 -4.86 16.07
C SER A 80 5.40 -3.58 16.90
N ASP A 81 6.18 -2.59 16.48
CA ASP A 81 6.32 -1.34 17.21
C ASP A 81 5.05 -0.50 17.19
N ILE A 82 4.34 -0.45 16.06
CA ILE A 82 3.13 0.37 15.94
C ILE A 82 1.87 -0.40 16.33
N GLY A 83 1.93 -1.73 16.31
CA GLY A 83 0.78 -2.59 16.61
C GLY A 83 -0.01 -2.96 15.37
N ILE A 84 -0.67 -4.11 15.43
CA ILE A 84 -1.38 -4.68 14.29
C ILE A 84 -2.55 -3.81 13.83
N VAL A 85 -3.28 -3.22 14.79
CA VAL A 85 -4.44 -2.38 14.45
C VAL A 85 -4.02 -1.14 13.67
N VAL A 86 -2.97 -0.47 14.15
CA VAL A 86 -2.45 0.72 13.47
C VAL A 86 -1.90 0.34 12.10
N ALA A 87 -1.14 -0.76 12.02
CA ALA A 87 -0.61 -1.24 10.75
C ALA A 87 -1.73 -1.53 9.75
N SER A 88 -2.79 -2.19 10.22
CA SER A 88 -3.95 -2.51 9.39
C SER A 88 -4.63 -1.25 8.85
N THR A 89 -4.79 -0.24 9.71
CA THR A 89 -5.38 1.03 9.33
C THR A 89 -4.54 1.73 8.25
N GLU A 90 -3.24 1.76 8.43
CA GLU A 90 -2.34 2.41 7.48
C GLU A 90 -2.27 1.66 6.14
N VAL A 91 -2.29 0.35 6.17
CA VAL A 91 -2.35 -0.46 4.95
C VAL A 91 -3.65 -0.21 4.20
N ALA A 92 -4.78 -0.13 4.92
CA ALA A 92 -6.07 0.17 4.32
C ALA A 92 -6.06 1.52 3.62
N LYS A 93 -5.54 2.54 4.29
CA LYS A 93 -5.42 3.89 3.70
C LYS A 93 -4.56 3.87 2.45
N LEU A 94 -3.46 3.16 2.50
CA LEU A 94 -2.51 3.07 1.40
C LEU A 94 -3.17 2.40 0.17
N LEU A 95 -3.89 1.32 0.38
CA LEU A 95 -4.58 0.63 -0.71
C LEU A 95 -5.70 1.49 -1.30
N VAL A 96 -6.50 2.12 -0.44
CA VAL A 96 -7.57 3.01 -0.92
C VAL A 96 -6.99 4.14 -1.76
N ALA A 97 -5.93 4.78 -1.28
CA ALA A 97 -5.30 5.87 -2.00
C ALA A 97 -4.74 5.39 -3.35
N THR A 98 -4.11 4.22 -3.35
CA THR A 98 -3.52 3.65 -4.56
C THR A 98 -4.60 3.31 -5.60
N LEU A 99 -5.67 2.65 -5.17
CA LEU A 99 -6.74 2.24 -6.07
C LEU A 99 -7.53 3.44 -6.58
N ASN A 100 -7.79 4.43 -5.73
CA ASN A 100 -8.49 5.64 -6.12
C ASN A 100 -7.66 6.48 -7.10
N ASP A 101 -6.35 6.52 -6.91
CA ASP A 101 -5.46 7.27 -7.81
C ASP A 101 -5.51 6.67 -9.21
N ASN A 102 -5.52 5.35 -9.33
CA ASN A 102 -5.64 4.68 -10.62
C ASN A 102 -7.01 4.90 -11.24
N ASP A 103 -8.08 4.85 -10.44
CA ASP A 103 -9.43 5.14 -10.92
C ASP A 103 -9.56 6.59 -11.37
N SER A 104 -8.97 7.53 -10.64
CA SER A 104 -9.01 8.95 -11.00
C SER A 104 -8.38 9.18 -12.36
N ASP A 105 -7.29 8.49 -12.68
CA ASP A 105 -6.65 8.56 -13.98
C ASP A 105 -7.59 8.11 -15.09
N GLU A 106 -8.32 7.02 -14.88
CA GLU A 106 -9.28 6.52 -15.84
C GLU A 106 -10.44 7.51 -16.02
N ASP A 107 -10.95 8.06 -14.95
CA ASP A 107 -12.03 9.04 -14.97
C ASP A 107 -11.59 10.30 -15.72
N ASP A 108 -10.37 10.77 -15.49
CA ASP A 108 -9.84 11.93 -16.20
C ASP A 108 -9.74 11.66 -17.69
N LYS A 109 -9.31 10.45 -18.08
CA LYS A 109 -9.26 10.07 -19.48
C LYS A 109 -10.65 10.03 -20.11
N LYS A 110 -11.62 9.49 -19.39
CA LYS A 110 -13.01 9.46 -19.86
C LYS A 110 -13.55 10.86 -20.07
N LYS A 111 -13.30 11.77 -19.13
CA LYS A 111 -13.72 13.15 -19.24
C LYS A 111 -13.07 13.84 -20.43
N ALA A 112 -11.80 13.54 -20.68
CA ALA A 112 -11.10 14.13 -21.81
C ALA A 112 -11.65 13.66 -23.15
N LEU A 113 -12.26 12.48 -23.18
CA LEU A 113 -12.84 11.92 -24.40
C LEU A 113 -14.26 12.42 -24.66
N GLU A 114 -14.91 12.95 -23.66
CA GLU A 114 -16.24 13.52 -23.77
C GLU A 114 -16.17 14.97 -24.26
#